data_7f22980b221d4a27725ec7fd50d9c715
#
_entry.id   7f22980b221d4a27725ec7fd50d9c715
#
_cell.length_a   1.000
_cell.length_b   1.000
_cell.length_c   1.000
_cell.angle_alpha   90.00
_cell.angle_beta   90.00
_cell.angle_gamma   90.00
#
_symmetry.space_group_name_H-M   'P 1'
#
loop_
_entity.id
_entity.type
_entity.pdbx_description
1 polymer ?
#
loop_
_entity_poly.entity_id
_entity_poly.type
_entity_poly.pdbx_seq_one_letter_code
_entity_poly.pdbx_strand_id
1 'polypeptide(L)'
;KKMSSLRDIHKQFRERSIKKIYQCIVLGEWPHDLKKVKNKLDTKKVDKKEQKTFRSDSGKESLTTFKIEKQFDKFTQLIAMPHTGRTHQIRFHCYDSGYPIIGDRKYSNDMSKTLSKRLMLHAKQIEFQDNGEKIIISTDDDYGLSDFKKST
;
A
#
# COMPACT_ATOMS: atom_id res chain seq x y z
N LYS A 1 -17.92 -24.92 11.65
CA LYS A 1 -16.80 -24.18 12.21
C LYS A 1 -16.06 -23.35 11.16
N LYS A 2 -15.65 -23.98 10.03
CA LYS A 2 -14.96 -23.29 8.93
C LYS A 2 -15.82 -22.23 8.23
N MET A 3 -17.11 -22.46 8.06
CA MET A 3 -18.03 -21.50 7.40
C MET A 3 -18.33 -20.29 8.29
N SER A 4 -18.43 -20.46 9.61
CA SER A 4 -18.62 -19.34 10.54
C SER A 4 -17.36 -18.46 10.62
N SER A 5 -16.18 -19.04 10.70
CA SER A 5 -14.91 -18.31 10.68
C SER A 5 -14.72 -17.52 9.38
N LEU A 6 -15.07 -18.11 8.23
CA LEU A 6 -15.00 -17.42 6.93
C LEU A 6 -15.97 -16.22 6.87
N ARG A 7 -17.20 -16.38 7.36
CA ARG A 7 -18.18 -15.27 7.45
C ARG A 7 -17.67 -14.14 8.35
N ASP A 8 -17.07 -14.49 9.47
CA ASP A 8 -16.48 -13.53 10.41
C ASP A 8 -15.32 -12.75 9.77
N ILE A 9 -14.43 -13.40 9.08
CA ILE A 9 -13.32 -12.75 8.37
C ILE A 9 -13.88 -11.82 7.29
N HIS A 10 -14.85 -12.26 6.49
CA HIS A 10 -15.49 -11.41 5.49
C HIS A 10 -16.19 -10.19 6.13
N LYS A 11 -16.82 -10.37 7.29
CA LYS A 11 -17.40 -9.27 8.04
C LYS A 11 -16.34 -8.26 8.47
N GLN A 12 -15.20 -8.73 9.02
CA GLN A 12 -14.09 -7.88 9.43
C GLN A 12 -13.50 -7.07 8.26
N PHE A 13 -13.43 -7.67 7.07
CA PHE A 13 -13.04 -6.92 5.86
C PHE A 13 -14.04 -5.81 5.52
N ARG A 14 -15.33 -6.11 5.56
CA ARG A 14 -16.39 -5.11 5.32
C ARG A 14 -16.40 -3.99 6.36
N GLU A 15 -16.20 -4.33 7.64
CA GLU A 15 -16.19 -3.40 8.76
C GLU A 15 -14.85 -2.70 8.95
N ARG A 16 -13.85 -3.01 8.09
CA ARG A 16 -12.51 -2.42 8.13
C ARG A 16 -11.77 -2.66 9.47
N SER A 17 -12.10 -3.73 10.16
CA SER A 17 -11.45 -4.12 11.42
C SER A 17 -10.16 -4.94 11.22
N ILE A 18 -9.88 -5.35 9.98
CA ILE A 18 -8.61 -6.00 9.64
C ILE A 18 -7.53 -4.94 9.48
N LYS A 19 -6.46 -5.06 10.27
CA LYS A 19 -5.29 -4.19 10.17
C LYS A 19 -4.29 -4.79 9.18
N LYS A 20 -3.91 -3.99 8.19
CA LYS A 20 -2.93 -4.36 7.17
C LYS A 20 -1.73 -3.44 7.25
N ILE A 21 -0.54 -4.02 7.22
CA ILE A 21 0.72 -3.28 7.27
C ILE A 21 1.55 -3.64 6.04
N TYR A 22 1.94 -2.62 5.29
CA TYR A 22 2.78 -2.74 4.11
C TYR A 22 4.09 -2.00 4.33
N GLN A 23 5.13 -2.48 3.67
CA GLN A 23 6.38 -1.73 3.47
C GLN A 23 6.50 -1.32 2.01
N CYS A 24 6.98 -0.11 1.75
CA CYS A 24 7.31 0.32 0.40
C CYS A 24 8.51 1.25 0.39
N ILE A 25 9.13 1.38 -0.77
CA ILE A 25 10.18 2.38 -1.02
C ILE A 25 9.67 3.33 -2.08
N VAL A 26 9.63 4.61 -1.74
CA VAL A 26 9.23 5.69 -2.64
C VAL A 26 10.43 6.51 -3.09
N LEU A 27 10.34 7.08 -4.28
CA LEU A 27 11.31 8.04 -4.78
C LEU A 27 11.13 9.39 -4.08
N GLY A 28 12.22 9.93 -3.57
CA GLY A 28 12.25 11.24 -2.93
C GLY A 28 12.20 11.17 -1.40
N GLU A 29 12.21 12.34 -0.80
CA GLU A 29 12.16 12.53 0.65
C GLU A 29 10.70 12.76 1.08
N TRP A 30 10.12 11.77 1.72
CA TRP A 30 8.74 11.85 2.20
C TRP A 30 8.62 12.91 3.32
N PRO A 31 7.65 13.83 3.23
CA PRO A 31 7.48 14.85 4.27
C PRO A 31 7.14 14.25 5.63
N HIS A 32 7.83 14.69 6.68
CA HIS A 32 7.62 14.21 8.06
C HIS A 32 6.22 14.48 8.59
N ASP A 33 5.56 15.51 8.10
CA ASP A 33 4.20 15.89 8.48
C ASP A 33 3.11 15.18 7.66
N LEU A 34 3.45 14.55 6.54
CA LEU A 34 2.50 13.81 5.71
C LEU A 34 2.24 12.41 6.29
N LYS A 35 1.46 12.36 7.36
CA LYS A 35 1.15 11.11 8.07
C LYS A 35 -0.08 10.39 7.56
N LYS A 36 -0.96 11.07 6.83
CA LYS A 36 -2.21 10.52 6.29
C LYS A 36 -2.48 11.07 4.91
N VAL A 37 -2.92 10.21 4.01
CA VAL A 37 -3.45 10.61 2.71
C VAL A 37 -4.91 10.17 2.64
N LYS A 38 -5.79 11.14 2.45
CA LYS A 38 -7.24 10.93 2.33
C LYS A 38 -7.74 11.58 1.06
N ASN A 39 -8.45 10.81 0.24
CA ASN A 39 -9.13 11.33 -0.95
C ASN A 39 -10.25 10.37 -1.39
N LYS A 40 -11.01 10.77 -2.39
CA LYS A 40 -12.00 9.93 -3.04
C LYS A 40 -11.42 9.32 -4.29
N LEU A 41 -11.51 8.00 -4.40
CA LEU A 41 -10.94 7.23 -5.50
C LEU A 41 -12.01 6.50 -6.29
N ASP A 42 -11.82 6.48 -7.58
CA ASP A 42 -12.58 5.68 -8.52
C ASP A 42 -11.63 4.89 -9.42
N THR A 43 -12.15 3.92 -10.16
CA THR A 43 -11.37 3.11 -11.08
C THR A 43 -11.99 3.12 -12.46
N LYS A 44 -11.15 3.08 -13.48
CA LYS A 44 -11.57 2.87 -14.87
C LYS A 44 -10.83 1.69 -15.46
N LYS A 45 -11.51 0.95 -16.32
CA LYS A 45 -10.86 -0.06 -17.15
C LYS A 45 -10.01 0.64 -18.21
N VAL A 46 -8.76 0.22 -18.34
CA VAL A 46 -7.87 0.65 -19.41
C VAL A 46 -8.00 -0.31 -20.60
N ASP A 47 -8.09 -1.60 -20.28
CA ASP A 47 -8.39 -2.67 -21.24
C ASP A 47 -9.12 -3.85 -20.54
N LYS A 48 -9.25 -5.00 -21.21
CA LYS A 48 -9.95 -6.18 -20.66
C LYS A 48 -9.35 -6.71 -19.35
N LYS A 49 -8.07 -6.44 -19.09
CA LYS A 49 -7.32 -7.01 -17.94
C LYS A 49 -6.81 -5.94 -16.96
N GLU A 50 -6.87 -4.68 -17.34
CA GLU A 50 -6.21 -3.62 -16.60
C GLU A 50 -7.18 -2.57 -16.09
N GLN A 51 -7.02 -2.20 -14.80
CA GLN A 51 -7.72 -1.10 -14.16
C GLN A 51 -6.74 -0.02 -13.72
N LYS A 52 -7.18 1.22 -13.74
CA LYS A 52 -6.43 2.37 -13.25
C LYS A 52 -7.27 3.17 -12.27
N THR A 53 -6.67 3.52 -11.15
CA THR A 53 -7.26 4.34 -10.08
C THR A 53 -6.97 5.82 -10.34
N PHE A 54 -7.93 6.67 -10.01
CA PHE A 54 -7.82 8.11 -10.15
C PHE A 54 -8.67 8.84 -9.09
N ARG A 55 -8.38 10.11 -8.85
CA ARG A 55 -9.24 10.95 -8.01
C ARG A 55 -10.57 11.24 -8.70
N SER A 56 -11.64 11.19 -7.92
CA SER A 56 -12.98 11.52 -8.40
C SER A 56 -13.85 12.00 -7.25
N ASP A 57 -14.54 13.12 -7.42
CA ASP A 57 -15.47 13.64 -6.39
C ASP A 57 -16.62 12.69 -6.13
N SER A 58 -16.99 11.88 -7.12
CA SER A 58 -17.99 10.80 -7.00
C SER A 58 -17.40 9.47 -6.55
N GLY A 59 -16.09 9.40 -6.33
CA GLY A 59 -15.38 8.20 -5.91
C GLY A 59 -15.65 7.82 -4.45
N LYS A 60 -15.09 6.69 -4.07
CA LYS A 60 -15.19 6.15 -2.71
C LYS A 60 -14.09 6.72 -1.81
N GLU A 61 -14.44 7.03 -0.57
CA GLU A 61 -13.47 7.47 0.44
C GLU A 61 -12.32 6.47 0.59
N SER A 62 -11.12 6.99 0.65
CA SER A 62 -9.90 6.23 0.89
C SER A 62 -9.02 6.92 1.92
N LEU A 63 -8.37 6.13 2.75
CA LEU A 63 -7.46 6.62 3.78
C LEU A 63 -6.30 5.65 3.96
N THR A 64 -5.08 6.16 3.87
CA THR A 64 -3.85 5.45 4.22
C THR A 64 -3.05 6.27 5.22
N THR A 65 -2.59 5.63 6.28
CA THR A 65 -1.62 6.21 7.22
C THR A 65 -0.22 5.80 6.81
N PHE A 66 0.72 6.74 6.83
CA PHE A 66 2.11 6.51 6.50
C PHE A 66 3.03 6.85 7.68
N LYS A 67 4.08 6.08 7.82
CA LYS A 67 5.16 6.30 8.78
C LYS A 67 6.50 6.11 8.08
N ILE A 68 7.42 7.06 8.23
CA ILE A 68 8.79 6.90 7.76
C ILE A 68 9.48 5.85 8.61
N GLU A 69 9.97 4.80 7.99
CA GLU A 69 10.76 3.76 8.63
C GLU A 69 12.25 4.09 8.52
N LYS A 70 12.70 4.50 7.33
CA LYS A 70 14.07 4.93 7.09
C LYS A 70 14.15 5.91 5.92
N GLN A 71 14.90 6.98 6.10
CA GLN A 71 15.25 7.93 5.05
C GLN A 71 16.61 7.58 4.46
N PHE A 72 16.67 7.50 3.13
CA PHE A 72 17.90 7.40 2.35
C PHE A 72 18.12 8.70 1.57
N ASP A 73 19.24 8.83 0.89
CA ASP A 73 19.54 10.05 0.14
C ASP A 73 18.46 10.43 -0.89
N LYS A 74 18.02 9.47 -1.70
CA LYS A 74 17.04 9.70 -2.77
C LYS A 74 15.73 8.94 -2.62
N PHE A 75 15.59 8.19 -1.55
CA PHE A 75 14.46 7.29 -1.30
C PHE A 75 14.00 7.37 0.13
N THR A 76 12.73 7.05 0.32
CA THR A 76 12.17 6.85 1.67
C THR A 76 11.54 5.46 1.76
N GLN A 77 11.92 4.71 2.78
CA GLN A 77 11.22 3.48 3.17
C GLN A 77 10.08 3.84 4.11
N LEU A 78 8.87 3.44 3.74
CA LEU A 78 7.64 3.73 4.46
C LEU A 78 6.98 2.46 4.98
N ILE A 79 6.35 2.60 6.13
CA ILE A 79 5.26 1.74 6.56
C ILE A 79 3.96 2.38 6.11
N ALA A 80 3.13 1.64 5.38
CA ALA A 80 1.82 2.08 4.93
C ALA A 80 0.72 1.22 5.53
N MET A 81 -0.26 1.85 6.15
CA MET A 81 -1.41 1.20 6.78
C MET A 81 -2.69 1.70 6.12
N PRO A 82 -3.24 0.94 5.14
CA PRO A 82 -4.50 1.32 4.51
C PRO A 82 -5.68 1.01 5.44
N HIS A 83 -6.51 2.01 5.73
CA HIS A 83 -7.74 1.86 6.51
C HIS A 83 -8.93 1.48 5.63
N THR A 84 -8.80 1.69 4.33
CA THR A 84 -9.72 1.28 3.28
C THR A 84 -8.98 0.38 2.30
N GLY A 85 -9.68 -0.32 1.43
CA GLY A 85 -9.09 -1.28 0.50
C GLY A 85 -9.40 -0.99 -0.97
N ARG A 86 -9.22 0.26 -1.43
CA ARG A 86 -9.46 0.60 -2.84
C ARG A 86 -8.37 0.02 -3.74
N THR A 87 -8.72 -0.28 -4.96
CA THR A 87 -7.79 -0.79 -5.98
C THR A 87 -6.56 0.11 -6.07
N HIS A 88 -5.37 -0.49 -5.98
CA HIS A 88 -4.08 0.19 -6.04
C HIS A 88 -3.93 1.39 -5.08
N GLN A 89 -4.63 1.36 -3.95
CA GLN A 89 -4.75 2.51 -3.06
C GLN A 89 -3.40 3.09 -2.61
N ILE A 90 -2.51 2.26 -2.06
CA ILE A 90 -1.18 2.71 -1.58
C ILE A 90 -0.35 3.25 -2.74
N ARG A 91 -0.35 2.55 -3.87
CA ARG A 91 0.38 2.94 -5.07
C ARG A 91 -0.06 4.32 -5.57
N PHE A 92 -1.37 4.52 -5.68
CA PHE A 92 -1.94 5.79 -6.12
C PHE A 92 -1.70 6.90 -5.09
N HIS A 93 -1.89 6.65 -3.80
CA HIS A 93 -1.65 7.65 -2.74
C HIS A 93 -0.21 8.15 -2.75
N CYS A 94 0.78 7.26 -2.91
CA CYS A 94 2.18 7.65 -3.01
C CYS A 94 2.44 8.50 -4.25
N TYR A 95 1.97 8.05 -5.41
CA TYR A 95 2.11 8.78 -6.68
C TYR A 95 1.46 10.17 -6.64
N ASP A 96 0.22 10.22 -6.19
CA ASP A 96 -0.57 11.45 -6.12
C ASP A 96 0.00 12.48 -5.12
N SER A 97 0.71 12.00 -4.12
CA SER A 97 1.46 12.84 -3.16
C SER A 97 2.79 13.34 -3.70
N GLY A 98 3.20 12.90 -4.90
CA GLY A 98 4.46 13.30 -5.55
C GLY A 98 5.64 12.35 -5.28
N TYR A 99 5.41 11.21 -4.63
CA TYR A 99 6.45 10.25 -4.23
C TYR A 99 6.11 8.85 -4.73
N PRO A 100 6.26 8.58 -6.04
CA PRO A 100 5.88 7.28 -6.60
C PRO A 100 6.72 6.15 -6.01
N ILE A 101 6.11 4.98 -5.88
CA ILE A 101 6.81 3.77 -5.44
C ILE A 101 7.81 3.36 -6.52
N ILE A 102 9.02 3.02 -6.11
CA ILE A 102 10.07 2.51 -6.99
C ILE A 102 9.59 1.24 -7.70
N GLY A 103 9.80 1.20 -9.02
CA GLY A 103 9.41 0.05 -9.85
C GLY A 103 7.92 0.00 -10.22
N ASP A 104 7.12 0.98 -9.80
CA ASP A 104 5.73 1.06 -10.24
C ASP A 104 5.66 1.52 -11.69
N ARG A 105 5.09 0.68 -12.56
CA ARG A 105 4.97 0.98 -13.99
C ARG A 105 3.69 1.71 -14.35
N LYS A 106 2.73 1.75 -13.44
CA LYS A 106 1.41 2.35 -13.67
C LYS A 106 1.28 3.75 -13.08
N TYR A 107 1.72 3.90 -11.83
CA TYR A 107 1.67 5.16 -11.07
C TYR A 107 3.10 5.62 -10.82
N SER A 108 3.71 6.22 -11.84
CA SER A 108 5.13 6.53 -11.81
C SER A 108 5.49 7.72 -12.69
N ASN A 109 6.67 8.24 -12.45
CA ASN A 109 7.39 9.06 -13.41
C ASN A 109 8.46 8.21 -14.12
N ASP A 110 9.16 8.78 -15.09
CA ASP A 110 10.16 8.04 -15.86
C ASP A 110 11.32 7.51 -15.02
N MET A 111 11.70 8.24 -13.99
CA MET A 111 12.78 7.82 -13.10
C MET A 111 12.35 6.65 -12.21
N SER A 112 11.23 6.76 -11.50
CA SER A 112 10.83 5.74 -10.52
C SER A 112 10.58 4.37 -11.14
N LYS A 113 10.04 4.31 -12.35
CA LYS A 113 9.76 3.02 -13.03
C LYS A 113 11.01 2.28 -13.51
N THR A 114 12.12 2.98 -13.72
CA THR A 114 13.36 2.38 -14.24
C THR A 114 14.33 1.93 -13.14
N LEU A 115 14.16 2.42 -11.92
CA LEU A 115 15.07 2.13 -10.79
C LEU A 115 14.95 0.70 -10.27
N SER A 116 13.86 0.00 -10.56
CA SER A 116 13.70 -1.41 -10.22
C SER A 116 12.80 -2.10 -11.23
N LYS A 117 13.13 -3.35 -11.56
CA LYS A 117 12.27 -4.21 -12.38
C LYS A 117 11.02 -4.65 -11.61
N ARG A 118 11.04 -4.54 -10.30
CA ARG A 118 10.01 -5.00 -9.39
C ARG A 118 9.39 -3.81 -8.66
N LEU A 119 8.07 -3.88 -8.43
CA LEU A 119 7.35 -2.95 -7.55
C LEU A 119 7.83 -3.12 -6.10
N MET A 120 8.41 -2.07 -5.52
CA MET A 120 8.90 -2.06 -4.14
C MET A 120 7.76 -1.80 -3.15
N LEU A 121 6.77 -2.66 -3.16
CA LEU A 121 5.62 -2.71 -2.25
C LEU A 121 5.43 -4.13 -1.75
N HIS A 122 5.41 -4.29 -0.45
CA HIS A 122 5.36 -5.59 0.21
C HIS A 122 4.32 -5.61 1.33
N ALA A 123 3.41 -6.60 1.28
CA ALA A 123 2.49 -6.88 2.38
C ALA A 123 3.27 -7.52 3.53
N LYS A 124 3.49 -6.78 4.60
CA LYS A 124 4.31 -7.20 5.75
C LYS A 124 3.54 -7.99 6.78
N GLN A 125 2.35 -7.52 7.12
CA GLN A 125 1.57 -8.06 8.23
C GLN A 125 0.08 -7.84 8.04
N ILE A 126 -0.70 -8.80 8.52
CA ILE A 126 -2.16 -8.70 8.64
C ILE A 126 -2.57 -9.11 10.05
N GLU A 127 -3.48 -8.35 10.65
CA GLU A 127 -4.07 -8.65 11.95
C GLU A 127 -5.59 -8.72 11.82
N PHE A 128 -6.18 -9.75 12.38
CA PHE A 128 -7.64 -9.95 12.40
C PHE A 128 -8.06 -10.73 13.65
N GLN A 129 -9.37 -10.84 13.86
CA GLN A 129 -9.94 -11.62 14.97
C GLN A 129 -10.45 -12.97 14.46
N ASP A 130 -10.17 -14.03 15.19
CA ASP A 130 -10.77 -15.35 14.96
C ASP A 130 -11.22 -15.94 16.30
N ASN A 131 -12.52 -16.22 16.42
CA ASN A 131 -13.14 -16.73 17.64
C ASN A 131 -12.78 -15.93 18.92
N GLY A 132 -12.70 -14.60 18.80
CA GLY A 132 -12.34 -13.71 19.91
C GLY A 132 -10.83 -13.62 20.17
N GLU A 133 -10.01 -14.37 19.46
CA GLU A 133 -8.55 -14.30 19.57
C GLU A 133 -7.96 -13.41 18.47
N LYS A 134 -6.98 -12.60 18.84
CA LYS A 134 -6.22 -11.79 17.91
C LYS A 134 -5.21 -12.65 17.16
N ILE A 135 -5.35 -12.73 15.85
CA ILE A 135 -4.43 -13.44 14.96
C ILE A 135 -3.56 -12.43 14.23
N ILE A 136 -2.25 -12.64 14.27
CA ILE A 136 -1.27 -11.82 13.55
C ILE A 136 -0.48 -12.74 12.62
N ILE A 137 -0.53 -12.46 11.33
CA ILE A 137 0.27 -13.15 10.31
C ILE A 137 1.25 -12.14 9.75
N SER A 138 2.54 -12.42 9.86
CA SER A 138 3.61 -11.59 9.34
C SER A 138 4.61 -12.40 8.53
N THR A 139 5.41 -11.73 7.72
CA THR A 139 6.47 -12.34 6.93
C THR A 139 7.79 -11.65 7.20
N ASP A 140 8.86 -12.43 7.32
CA ASP A 140 10.23 -11.95 7.43
C ASP A 140 10.84 -11.66 6.05
N ASP A 141 10.26 -12.22 4.99
CA ASP A 141 10.67 -11.93 3.61
C ASP A 141 10.33 -10.49 3.26
N ASP A 142 11.30 -9.77 2.78
CA ASP A 142 11.16 -8.38 2.32
C ASP A 142 11.10 -8.25 0.80
N TYR A 143 10.98 -9.36 0.10
CA TYR A 143 10.89 -9.46 -1.36
C TYR A 143 11.96 -8.65 -2.12
N GLY A 144 13.17 -8.60 -1.59
CA GLY A 144 14.30 -7.93 -2.20
C GLY A 144 14.43 -6.43 -1.84
N LEU A 145 13.67 -5.93 -0.87
CA LEU A 145 13.84 -4.55 -0.37
C LEU A 145 15.26 -4.35 0.19
N SER A 146 15.78 -5.32 0.94
CA SER A 146 17.15 -5.28 1.48
C SER A 146 18.19 -5.28 0.37
N ASP A 147 18.02 -6.07 -0.68
CA ASP A 147 18.94 -6.12 -1.82
C ASP A 147 18.91 -4.81 -2.62
N PHE A 148 17.72 -4.25 -2.83
CA PHE A 148 17.60 -2.92 -3.45
C PHE A 148 18.33 -1.84 -2.65
N LYS A 149 18.18 -1.83 -1.33
CA LYS A 149 18.86 -0.87 -0.45
C LYS A 149 20.38 -1.00 -0.48
N LYS A 150 20.92 -2.19 -0.65
CA LYS A 150 22.38 -2.43 -0.76
C LYS A 150 22.95 -1.97 -2.11
N SER A 151 22.15 -2.01 -3.16
CA SER A 151 22.57 -1.63 -4.51
C SER A 151 22.49 -0.11 -4.76
N THR A 152 21.94 0.63 -3.85
CA THR A 152 21.79 2.10 -3.91
C THR A 152 22.60 2.81 -2.86
#